data_1123bd874968ce2db80fb670a8e28654
#
_entry.id   1123bd874968ce2db80fb670a8e28654
#
_cell.length_a   1.000
_cell.length_b   1.000
_cell.length_c   1.000
_cell.angle_alpha   90.00
_cell.angle_beta   90.00
_cell.angle_gamma   90.00
#
_symmetry.space_group_name_H-M   'P 1'
#
loop_
_entity.id
_entity.type
_entity.pdbx_description
1 polymer ?
#
loop_
_entity_poly.entity_id
_entity_poly.type
_entity_poly.pdbx_seq_one_letter_code
_entity_poly.pdbx_strand_id
1 'polypeptide(L)'
;MPGNHDPSLEPPDTTWTVARALDLPAPGPEGCVNIDGRVVEAAGLRLAGLGGSLRYKEGPNQYSQGQMRRRALMLELRLRLNRVRDGRNLDVLVTHAPPYGLAEAEDSAHVGFVAFLRLIRRLQPLLHVHGHVHPYGRILPERRVGRARVINVVPWRMIEI
;
A
#
# COMPACT_ATOMS: atom_id res chain seq x y z
N MET A 1 -2.90 7.43 -0.30
CA MET A 1 -2.60 6.57 0.89
C MET A 1 -1.81 7.36 1.91
N PRO A 2 -2.14 7.26 3.21
CA PRO A 2 -1.40 8.00 4.22
C PRO A 2 0.00 7.41 4.43
N GLY A 3 0.99 8.28 4.52
CA GLY A 3 2.34 7.99 4.98
C GLY A 3 2.48 8.24 6.48
N ASN A 4 3.66 7.99 7.03
CA ASN A 4 3.94 8.16 8.46
C ASN A 4 4.07 9.62 8.91
N HIS A 5 4.09 10.56 7.98
CA HIS A 5 4.08 12.01 8.23
C HIS A 5 2.71 12.65 8.02
N ASP A 6 1.76 11.90 7.46
CA ASP A 6 0.42 12.40 7.26
C ASP A 6 -0.38 12.34 8.57
N PRO A 7 -1.27 13.31 8.82
CA PRO A 7 -2.18 13.25 9.96
C PRO A 7 -3.07 12.00 9.85
N SER A 8 -3.61 11.57 10.97
CA SER A 8 -4.65 10.54 10.96
C SER A 8 -5.82 11.04 10.10
N LEU A 9 -6.15 10.29 9.06
CA LEU A 9 -7.34 10.56 8.23
C LEU A 9 -8.62 10.01 8.87
N GLU A 10 -8.51 9.46 10.09
CA GLU A 10 -9.69 9.01 10.84
C GLU A 10 -10.34 10.24 11.50
N PRO A 11 -11.53 10.66 11.07
CA PRO A 11 -12.25 11.70 11.76
C PRO A 11 -12.61 11.21 13.17
N PRO A 12 -12.66 12.11 14.16
CA PRO A 12 -12.92 11.77 15.54
C PRO A 12 -14.37 11.34 15.85
N ASP A 13 -15.22 11.20 14.85
CA ASP A 13 -16.64 10.97 15.01
C ASP A 13 -17.16 9.60 14.48
N THR A 14 -18.39 9.29 14.88
CA THR A 14 -19.10 8.05 14.54
C THR A 14 -19.46 7.90 13.06
N THR A 15 -19.46 8.96 12.28
CA THR A 15 -19.77 8.95 10.84
C THR A 15 -18.76 8.12 10.06
N TRP A 16 -17.49 8.13 10.49
CA TRP A 16 -16.42 7.32 9.88
C TRP A 16 -16.62 5.81 10.09
N THR A 17 -17.12 5.41 11.26
CA THR A 17 -17.40 4.00 11.56
C THR A 17 -18.47 3.46 10.62
N VAL A 18 -19.51 4.26 10.33
CA VAL A 18 -20.58 3.91 9.40
C VAL A 18 -20.05 3.87 7.97
N ALA A 19 -19.28 4.86 7.53
CA ALA A 19 -18.68 4.88 6.20
C ALA A 19 -17.77 3.66 5.97
N ARG A 20 -17.01 3.26 6.97
CA ARG A 20 -16.16 2.06 6.94
C ARG A 20 -16.97 0.76 6.91
N ALA A 21 -18.07 0.69 7.65
CA ALA A 21 -18.99 -0.45 7.63
C ALA A 21 -19.69 -0.60 6.28
N LEU A 22 -19.98 0.51 5.59
CA LEU A 22 -20.60 0.55 4.27
C LEU A 22 -19.58 0.49 3.11
N ASP A 23 -18.29 0.30 3.41
CA ASP A 23 -17.18 0.29 2.43
C ASP A 23 -17.10 1.55 1.57
N LEU A 24 -17.59 2.68 2.08
CA LEU A 24 -17.51 3.98 1.42
C LEU A 24 -16.06 4.50 1.40
N PRO A 25 -15.65 5.22 0.36
CA PRO A 25 -14.31 5.77 0.28
C PRO A 25 -14.03 6.71 1.46
N ALA A 26 -12.90 6.49 2.13
CA ALA A 26 -12.42 7.42 3.13
C ALA A 26 -12.17 8.80 2.50
N PRO A 27 -12.50 9.89 3.18
CA PRO A 27 -12.12 11.20 2.71
C PRO A 27 -10.60 11.27 2.56
N GLY A 28 -10.15 11.74 1.42
CA GLY A 28 -8.76 12.06 1.12
C GLY A 28 -8.64 13.55 0.87
N PRO A 29 -7.45 14.06 0.50
CA PRO A 29 -7.31 15.38 -0.07
C PRO A 29 -8.29 15.55 -1.24
N GLU A 30 -8.76 16.78 -1.46
CA GLU A 30 -9.72 17.08 -2.53
C GLU A 30 -9.25 16.51 -3.88
N GLY A 31 -10.14 15.83 -4.59
CA GLY A 31 -9.82 15.15 -5.85
C GLY A 31 -9.10 13.81 -5.72
N CYS A 32 -8.82 13.34 -4.49
CA CYS A 32 -8.13 12.07 -4.25
C CYS A 32 -9.04 11.05 -3.54
N VAL A 33 -8.82 9.78 -3.85
CA VAL A 33 -9.47 8.66 -3.15
C VAL A 33 -8.43 7.96 -2.26
N ASN A 34 -8.73 7.86 -0.98
CA ASN A 34 -7.89 7.07 -0.06
C ASN A 34 -8.16 5.58 -0.26
N ILE A 35 -7.14 4.85 -0.72
CA ILE A 35 -7.22 3.41 -0.98
C ILE A 35 -6.61 2.56 0.15
N ASP A 36 -6.29 3.14 1.30
CA ASP A 36 -5.69 2.40 2.41
C ASP A 36 -6.61 1.30 2.95
N GLY A 37 -6.16 0.04 2.90
CA GLY A 37 -6.92 -1.15 3.26
C GLY A 37 -8.08 -1.48 2.31
N ARG A 38 -8.10 -0.91 1.10
CA ARG A 38 -9.21 -1.01 0.14
C ARG A 38 -8.78 -1.59 -1.19
N VAL A 39 -9.78 -2.04 -1.95
CA VAL A 39 -9.69 -2.43 -3.36
C VAL A 39 -10.55 -1.46 -4.15
N VAL A 40 -9.99 -0.86 -5.18
CA VAL A 40 -10.68 0.10 -6.06
C VAL A 40 -10.45 -0.25 -7.52
N GLU A 41 -11.35 0.21 -8.37
CA GLU A 41 -11.21 0.12 -9.82
C GLU A 41 -10.99 1.53 -10.38
N ALA A 42 -9.97 1.71 -11.20
CA ALA A 42 -9.68 2.96 -11.89
C ALA A 42 -9.06 2.69 -13.26
N ALA A 43 -9.55 3.35 -14.29
CA ALA A 43 -9.08 3.20 -15.68
C ALA A 43 -8.99 1.74 -16.16
N GLY A 44 -9.92 0.89 -15.75
CA GLY A 44 -9.92 -0.53 -16.09
C GLY A 44 -8.97 -1.41 -15.25
N LEU A 45 -8.14 -0.82 -14.39
CA LEU A 45 -7.22 -1.52 -13.51
C LEU A 45 -7.82 -1.74 -12.13
N ARG A 46 -7.48 -2.86 -11.50
CA ARG A 46 -7.78 -3.14 -10.10
C ARG A 46 -6.59 -2.76 -9.22
N LEU A 47 -6.81 -1.79 -8.34
CA LEU A 47 -5.80 -1.30 -7.41
C LEU A 47 -6.15 -1.70 -5.97
N ALA A 48 -5.14 -1.95 -5.16
CA ALA A 48 -5.31 -2.12 -3.72
C ALA A 48 -4.17 -1.43 -2.99
N GLY A 49 -4.43 -0.94 -1.77
CA GLY A 49 -3.45 -0.15 -1.05
C GLY A 49 -3.28 -0.51 0.43
N LEU A 50 -2.07 -0.26 0.97
CA LEU A 50 -1.75 -0.30 2.39
C LEU A 50 -0.79 0.84 2.75
N GLY A 51 -1.31 1.80 3.52
CA GLY A 51 -0.54 2.94 4.02
C GLY A 51 0.32 2.62 5.24
N GLY A 52 1.14 3.60 5.61
CA GLY A 52 1.94 3.59 6.81
C GLY A 52 3.33 2.97 6.69
N SER A 53 4.15 3.19 7.72
CA SER A 53 5.53 2.72 7.83
C SER A 53 5.74 1.79 9.01
N LEU A 54 6.91 1.15 9.05
CA LEU A 54 7.35 0.43 10.24
C LEU A 54 7.49 1.41 11.42
N ARG A 55 7.02 0.98 12.59
CA ARG A 55 7.08 1.80 13.79
C ARG A 55 8.52 1.96 14.27
N TYR A 56 8.99 3.19 14.29
CA TYR A 56 10.28 3.59 14.85
C TYR A 56 10.12 4.67 15.95
N LYS A 57 8.93 5.28 16.04
CA LYS A 57 8.52 6.22 17.09
C LYS A 57 7.01 6.10 17.29
N GLU A 58 6.47 6.75 18.30
CA GLU A 58 5.02 6.91 18.45
C GLU A 58 4.49 7.92 17.44
N GLY A 59 3.34 7.61 16.82
CA GLY A 59 2.72 8.49 15.84
C GLY A 59 1.70 7.78 14.96
N PRO A 60 0.91 8.55 14.19
CA PRO A 60 -0.08 8.00 13.28
C PRO A 60 0.57 7.18 12.17
N ASN A 61 -0.18 6.26 11.60
CA ASN A 61 0.21 5.45 10.46
C ASN A 61 1.54 4.67 10.62
N GLN A 62 1.90 4.34 11.86
CA GLN A 62 3.07 3.53 12.17
C GLN A 62 2.65 2.19 12.77
N TYR A 63 3.10 1.11 12.16
CA TYR A 63 2.64 -0.24 12.46
C TYR A 63 3.80 -1.17 12.80
N SER A 64 3.59 -2.09 13.74
CA SER A 64 4.51 -3.23 13.89
C SER A 64 4.36 -4.20 12.71
N GLN A 65 5.33 -5.10 12.53
CA GLN A 65 5.26 -6.18 11.54
C GLN A 65 3.98 -7.02 11.71
N GLY A 66 3.58 -7.29 12.97
CA GLY A 66 2.37 -8.06 13.29
C GLY A 66 1.07 -7.33 12.91
N GLN A 67 0.99 -6.04 13.20
CA GLN A 67 -0.14 -5.19 12.82
C GLN A 67 -0.28 -5.11 11.29
N MET A 68 0.81 -4.86 10.59
CA MET A 68 0.77 -4.80 9.12
C MET A 68 0.47 -6.18 8.51
N ARG A 69 0.95 -7.26 9.10
CA ARG A 69 0.57 -8.63 8.68
C ARG A 69 -0.94 -8.85 8.75
N ARG A 70 -1.58 -8.42 9.84
CA ARG A 70 -3.05 -8.52 9.99
C ARG A 70 -3.77 -7.71 8.93
N ARG A 71 -3.36 -6.45 8.68
CA ARG A 71 -3.94 -5.59 7.63
C ARG A 71 -3.79 -6.22 6.24
N ALA A 72 -2.61 -6.73 5.94
CA ALA A 72 -2.31 -7.41 4.68
C ALA A 72 -3.16 -8.67 4.46
N LEU A 73 -3.39 -9.46 5.52
CA LEU A 73 -4.27 -10.64 5.45
C LEU A 73 -5.72 -10.26 5.17
N MET A 74 -6.23 -9.18 5.77
CA MET A 74 -7.58 -8.68 5.49
C MET A 74 -7.72 -8.21 4.03
N LEU A 75 -6.73 -7.49 3.52
CA LEU A 75 -6.70 -7.07 2.11
C LEU A 75 -6.62 -8.26 1.16
N GLU A 76 -5.77 -9.24 1.46
CA GLU A 76 -5.65 -10.48 0.68
C GLU A 76 -6.98 -11.23 0.62
N LEU A 77 -7.68 -11.35 1.75
CA LEU A 77 -8.99 -12.00 1.81
C LEU A 77 -10.02 -11.30 0.92
N ARG A 78 -10.11 -9.97 1.00
CA ARG A 78 -10.99 -9.17 0.12
C ARG A 78 -10.69 -9.40 -1.36
N LEU A 79 -9.41 -9.39 -1.73
CA LEU A 79 -9.00 -9.63 -3.12
C LEU A 79 -9.34 -11.04 -3.59
N ARG A 80 -9.21 -12.05 -2.73
CA ARG A 80 -9.60 -13.42 -3.06
C ARG A 80 -11.11 -13.56 -3.23
N LEU A 81 -11.90 -12.93 -2.36
CA LEU A 81 -13.37 -12.93 -2.48
C LEU A 81 -13.81 -12.22 -3.76
N ASN A 82 -13.22 -11.08 -4.10
CA ASN A 82 -13.49 -10.38 -5.35
C ASN A 82 -13.15 -11.27 -6.56
N ARG A 83 -11.99 -11.93 -6.54
CA ARG A 83 -11.59 -12.84 -7.61
C ARG A 83 -12.55 -14.00 -7.79
N VAL A 84 -13.07 -14.59 -6.72
CA VAL A 84 -14.09 -15.65 -6.80
C VAL A 84 -15.36 -15.11 -7.45
N ARG A 85 -15.74 -13.86 -7.17
CA ARG A 85 -16.96 -13.24 -7.69
C ARG A 85 -16.88 -12.85 -9.17
N ASP A 86 -15.73 -12.33 -9.62
CA ASP A 86 -15.60 -11.71 -10.94
C ASP A 86 -14.39 -12.21 -11.78
N GLY A 87 -13.62 -13.15 -11.28
CA GLY A 87 -12.48 -13.76 -11.97
C GLY A 87 -11.23 -12.87 -12.09
N ARG A 88 -11.27 -11.60 -11.64
CA ARG A 88 -10.18 -10.63 -11.85
C ARG A 88 -9.13 -10.69 -10.75
N ASN A 89 -7.88 -10.56 -11.16
CA ASN A 89 -6.74 -10.43 -10.26
C ASN A 89 -6.46 -8.95 -9.88
N LEU A 90 -5.54 -8.76 -8.96
CA LEU A 90 -4.97 -7.47 -8.65
C LEU A 90 -3.99 -7.06 -9.75
N ASP A 91 -4.14 -5.83 -10.28
CA ASP A 91 -3.23 -5.27 -11.27
C ASP A 91 -2.13 -4.43 -10.59
N VAL A 92 -2.51 -3.56 -9.66
CA VAL A 92 -1.57 -2.67 -8.99
C VAL A 92 -1.71 -2.74 -7.48
N LEU A 93 -0.60 -3.06 -6.79
CA LEU A 93 -0.48 -2.91 -5.35
C LEU A 93 0.23 -1.58 -5.05
N VAL A 94 -0.39 -0.74 -4.22
CA VAL A 94 0.17 0.54 -3.80
C VAL A 94 0.45 0.50 -2.31
N THR A 95 1.71 0.75 -1.89
CA THR A 95 2.05 0.84 -0.47
C THR A 95 2.82 2.13 -0.17
N HIS A 96 2.75 2.63 1.07
CA HIS A 96 3.62 3.74 1.45
C HIS A 96 5.05 3.24 1.66
N ALA A 97 5.25 2.31 2.58
CA ALA A 97 6.56 1.72 2.85
C ALA A 97 6.93 0.64 1.81
N PRO A 98 8.23 0.35 1.64
CA PRO A 98 8.70 -0.69 0.73
C PRO A 98 8.40 -2.11 1.25
N PRO A 99 8.46 -3.13 0.39
CA PRO A 99 8.58 -4.52 0.81
C PRO A 99 9.95 -4.78 1.46
N TYR A 100 9.96 -5.61 2.50
CA TYR A 100 11.18 -5.98 3.21
C TYR A 100 12.26 -6.53 2.25
N GLY A 101 13.47 -5.99 2.38
CA GLY A 101 14.65 -6.45 1.63
C GLY A 101 14.69 -6.03 0.16
N LEU A 102 13.76 -5.18 -0.31
CA LEU A 102 13.75 -4.68 -1.69
C LEU A 102 14.10 -3.19 -1.80
N ALA A 103 14.07 -2.45 -0.70
CA ALA A 103 14.58 -1.08 -0.65
C ALA A 103 16.05 -1.07 -0.23
N GLU A 104 16.79 -0.13 -0.74
CA GLU A 104 18.13 0.20 -0.26
C GLU A 104 17.98 1.04 1.02
N ALA A 105 17.69 0.38 2.13
CA ALA A 105 17.47 1.02 3.42
C ALA A 105 18.64 0.71 4.34
N GLU A 106 19.24 1.76 4.89
CA GLU A 106 20.36 1.67 5.83
C GLU A 106 19.91 1.73 7.28
N ASP A 107 18.62 2.06 7.54
CA ASP A 107 18.08 2.22 8.89
C ASP A 107 16.78 1.44 9.12
N SER A 108 16.44 1.28 10.40
CA SER A 108 15.27 0.51 10.83
C SER A 108 13.92 1.09 10.40
N ALA A 109 13.83 2.39 10.13
CA ALA A 109 12.60 3.05 9.73
C ALA A 109 12.20 2.68 8.28
N HIS A 110 13.20 2.45 7.43
CA HIS A 110 13.03 2.23 5.99
C HIS A 110 13.09 0.75 5.57
N VAL A 111 13.29 -0.17 6.51
CA VAL A 111 13.42 -1.62 6.25
C VAL A 111 12.21 -2.23 5.54
N GLY A 112 11.02 -1.64 5.73
CA GLY A 112 9.79 -2.09 5.09
C GLY A 112 9.12 -3.31 5.75
N PHE A 113 8.09 -3.84 5.08
CA PHE A 113 7.24 -4.89 5.65
C PHE A 113 7.40 -6.25 4.95
N VAL A 114 7.64 -7.28 5.74
CA VAL A 114 7.60 -8.68 5.29
C VAL A 114 6.23 -9.04 4.71
N ALA A 115 5.17 -8.45 5.25
CA ALA A 115 3.80 -8.66 4.79
C ALA A 115 3.60 -8.23 3.33
N PHE A 116 4.23 -7.14 2.89
CA PHE A 116 4.12 -6.67 1.51
C PHE A 116 4.83 -7.62 0.53
N LEU A 117 6.02 -8.08 0.89
CA LEU A 117 6.72 -9.09 0.08
C LEU A 117 5.90 -10.37 -0.08
N ARG A 118 5.20 -10.80 1.00
CA ARG A 118 4.30 -11.96 0.95
C ARG A 118 3.08 -11.72 0.06
N LEU A 119 2.46 -10.53 0.15
CA LEU A 119 1.34 -10.16 -0.72
C LEU A 119 1.75 -10.20 -2.20
N ILE A 120 2.88 -9.61 -2.55
CA ILE A 120 3.40 -9.60 -3.92
C ILE A 120 3.60 -11.03 -4.42
N ARG A 121 4.24 -11.89 -3.61
CA ARG A 121 4.49 -13.28 -3.98
C ARG A 121 3.22 -14.10 -4.18
N ARG A 122 2.17 -13.83 -3.41
CA ARG A 122 0.89 -14.58 -3.48
C ARG A 122 -0.06 -14.07 -4.54
N LEU A 123 -0.15 -12.76 -4.69
CA LEU A 123 -1.11 -12.11 -5.58
C LEU A 123 -0.54 -11.87 -6.97
N GLN A 124 0.79 -11.76 -7.09
CA GLN A 124 1.49 -11.52 -8.35
C GLN A 124 0.84 -10.38 -9.16
N PRO A 125 0.72 -9.14 -8.60
CA PRO A 125 0.24 -8.01 -9.38
C PRO A 125 1.16 -7.74 -10.56
N LEU A 126 0.70 -7.00 -11.55
CA LEU A 126 1.56 -6.51 -12.63
C LEU A 126 2.59 -5.53 -12.09
N LEU A 127 2.14 -4.66 -11.19
CA LEU A 127 2.94 -3.58 -10.63
C LEU A 127 2.73 -3.46 -9.12
N HIS A 128 3.83 -3.24 -8.39
CA HIS A 128 3.83 -2.73 -7.02
C HIS A 128 4.58 -1.40 -6.99
N VAL A 129 3.91 -0.35 -6.52
CA VAL A 129 4.52 0.96 -6.30
C VAL A 129 4.61 1.28 -4.82
N HIS A 130 5.71 1.89 -4.42
CA HIS A 130 5.91 2.35 -3.05
C HIS A 130 6.70 3.65 -3.02
N GLY A 131 6.68 4.32 -1.88
CA GLY A 131 7.47 5.52 -1.59
C GLY A 131 8.33 5.32 -0.35
N HIS A 132 8.27 6.30 0.57
CA HIS A 132 8.90 6.34 1.88
C HIS A 132 10.42 6.46 1.86
N VAL A 133 11.12 5.71 1.01
CA VAL A 133 12.58 5.80 0.85
C VAL A 133 12.92 6.88 -0.16
N HIS A 134 13.62 7.93 0.29
CA HIS A 134 14.03 9.05 -0.55
C HIS A 134 15.41 8.77 -1.15
N PRO A 135 15.53 8.68 -2.48
CA PRO A 135 16.78 8.30 -3.13
C PRO A 135 17.83 9.43 -3.23
N TYR A 136 17.54 10.63 -2.72
CA TYR A 136 18.46 11.79 -2.69
C TYR A 136 19.19 12.01 -4.04
N GLY A 137 18.43 12.18 -5.11
CA GLY A 137 18.96 12.44 -6.45
C GLY A 137 19.39 11.21 -7.24
N ARG A 138 19.30 10.01 -6.70
CA ARG A 138 19.53 8.75 -7.42
C ARG A 138 18.21 8.15 -7.91
N ILE A 139 18.21 7.52 -9.08
CA ILE A 139 17.09 6.72 -9.53
C ILE A 139 17.31 5.30 -9.00
N LEU A 140 16.41 4.86 -8.11
CA LEU A 140 16.46 3.49 -7.62
C LEU A 140 16.05 2.51 -8.73
N PRO A 141 16.77 1.39 -8.87
CA PRO A 141 16.46 0.41 -9.90
C PRO A 141 15.12 -0.27 -9.61
N GLU A 142 14.41 -0.61 -10.68
CA GLU A 142 13.26 -1.48 -10.61
C GLU A 142 13.69 -2.87 -10.10
N ARG A 143 12.90 -3.45 -9.21
CA ARG A 143 13.07 -4.83 -8.73
C ARG A 143 11.95 -5.71 -9.26
N ARG A 144 12.17 -7.02 -9.27
CA ARG A 144 11.14 -8.01 -9.64
C ARG A 144 10.93 -9.05 -8.57
N VAL A 145 9.67 -9.42 -8.36
CA VAL A 145 9.26 -10.52 -7.46
C VAL A 145 8.29 -11.42 -8.24
N GLY A 146 8.80 -12.48 -8.83
CA GLY A 146 8.06 -13.23 -9.84
C GLY A 146 7.77 -12.35 -11.06
N ARG A 147 6.49 -12.24 -11.45
CA ARG A 147 6.09 -11.35 -12.55
C ARG A 147 5.90 -9.89 -12.14
N ALA A 148 5.79 -9.62 -10.84
CA ALA A 148 5.51 -8.28 -10.34
C ALA A 148 6.73 -7.36 -10.49
N ARG A 149 6.54 -6.21 -11.13
CA ARG A 149 7.49 -5.09 -11.12
C ARG A 149 7.33 -4.36 -9.80
N VAL A 150 8.43 -4.03 -9.11
CA VAL A 150 8.45 -3.30 -7.83
C VAL A 150 9.24 -2.02 -8.03
N ILE A 151 8.58 -0.88 -7.83
CA ILE A 151 9.13 0.44 -8.19
C ILE A 151 8.96 1.42 -7.02
N ASN A 152 10.06 2.06 -6.62
CA ASN A 152 10.01 3.26 -5.81
C ASN A 152 9.65 4.46 -6.70
N VAL A 153 8.58 5.20 -6.33
CA VAL A 153 8.06 6.31 -7.13
C VAL A 153 8.45 7.70 -6.60
N VAL A 154 9.34 7.77 -5.64
CA VAL A 154 9.79 9.05 -5.05
C VAL A 154 10.83 9.72 -5.95
N PRO A 155 10.73 11.05 -6.24
CA PRO A 155 9.63 11.94 -5.88
C PRO A 155 8.39 11.74 -6.77
N TRP A 156 8.56 11.31 -8.00
CA TRP A 156 7.51 10.91 -8.94
C TRP A 156 8.10 10.06 -10.08
N ARG A 157 7.27 9.23 -10.67
CA ARG A 157 7.67 8.39 -11.81
C ARG A 157 6.50 8.19 -12.77
N MET A 158 6.75 8.31 -14.05
CA MET A 158 5.82 7.87 -15.09
C MET A 158 6.03 6.38 -15.35
N ILE A 159 4.96 5.61 -15.35
CA ILE A 159 5.00 4.16 -15.49
C ILE A 159 3.91 3.75 -16.49
N GLU A 160 4.31 3.01 -17.51
CA GLU A 160 3.39 2.34 -18.42
C GLU A 160 3.10 0.91 -17.93
N ILE A 161 1.81 0.52 -17.99
CA ILE A 161 1.29 -0.78 -17.51
C ILE A 161 0.68 -1.53 -18.70
#